data_026d2459df55a3afc840101995a8a216
#
_entry.id   026d2459df55a3afc840101995a8a216
#
_cell.length_a   1.000
_cell.length_b   1.000
_cell.length_c   1.000
_cell.angle_alpha   90.00
_cell.angle_beta   90.00
_cell.angle_gamma   90.00
#
_symmetry.space_group_name_H-M   'P 1'
#
loop_
_entity.id
_entity.type
_entity.pdbx_description
1 polymer ?
#
loop_
_entity_poly.entity_id
_entity_poly.type
_entity_poly.pdbx_seq_one_letter_code
_entity_poly.pdbx_strand_id
1 'polypeptide(L)'
;MDLSKILSITGKSGLFTLISRGNNNFIVESLTDGKRFPAFSHDGVANLENISIFTNGDDVSLESVFVSMYKKENGGKCNVSLSNANDLKAYFAEVLPDYDRERVYVSNIKKVIAWYNQLIDHNLIDLEEKKAEEKTAE
;
A
#
# COMPACT_ATOMS: atom_id res chain seq x y z
N MET A 1 11.07 -2.46 3.76
CA MET A 1 9.91 -2.57 2.83
C MET A 1 10.22 -1.77 1.57
N ASP A 2 10.06 -2.40 0.43
CA ASP A 2 10.34 -1.76 -0.86
C ASP A 2 9.07 -1.71 -1.69
N LEU A 3 8.52 -0.52 -1.88
CA LEU A 3 7.32 -0.31 -2.68
C LEU A 3 7.62 0.16 -4.11
N SER A 4 8.90 0.24 -4.49
CA SER A 4 9.29 0.80 -5.78
C SER A 4 8.75 0.03 -6.99
N LYS A 5 8.44 -1.24 -6.80
CA LYS A 5 7.91 -2.10 -7.87
C LYS A 5 6.45 -2.49 -7.66
N ILE A 6 5.78 -1.88 -6.70
CA ILE A 6 4.37 -2.16 -6.42
C ILE A 6 3.53 -1.03 -7.01
N LEU A 7 2.58 -1.40 -7.84
CA LEU A 7 1.77 -0.46 -8.60
C LEU A 7 0.29 -0.64 -8.34
N SER A 8 -0.47 0.45 -8.44
CA SER A 8 -1.93 0.39 -8.54
C SER A 8 -2.32 0.93 -9.91
N ILE A 9 -3.43 0.45 -10.44
CA ILE A 9 -3.92 0.88 -11.76
C ILE A 9 -5.36 1.32 -11.61
N THR A 10 -5.66 2.53 -12.10
CA THR A 10 -7.01 3.08 -12.02
C THR A 10 -8.03 2.16 -12.69
N GLY A 11 -9.12 1.88 -12.00
CA GLY A 11 -10.18 1.01 -12.51
C GLY A 11 -9.93 -0.48 -12.33
N LYS A 12 -8.78 -0.86 -11.78
CA LYS A 12 -8.48 -2.27 -11.51
C LYS A 12 -8.27 -2.46 -10.01
N SER A 13 -8.84 -3.53 -9.47
CA SER A 13 -8.70 -3.83 -8.05
C SER A 13 -7.37 -4.54 -7.78
N GLY A 14 -6.89 -4.40 -6.54
CA GLY A 14 -5.67 -5.06 -6.10
C GLY A 14 -4.41 -4.34 -6.54
N LEU A 15 -3.28 -4.98 -6.30
CA LEU A 15 -1.97 -4.44 -6.59
C LEU A 15 -1.28 -5.26 -7.69
N PHE A 16 -0.27 -4.65 -8.28
CA PHE A 16 0.49 -5.24 -9.37
C PHE A 16 1.98 -5.05 -9.11
N THR A 17 2.78 -6.03 -9.52
CA THR A 17 4.24 -5.88 -9.46
C THR A 17 4.77 -5.56 -10.84
N LEU A 18 5.78 -4.69 -10.89
CA LEU A 18 6.44 -4.35 -12.13
C LEU A 18 7.42 -5.46 -12.49
N ILE A 19 7.22 -6.07 -13.65
CA ILE A 19 8.09 -7.16 -14.14
C ILE A 19 9.17 -6.59 -15.04
N SER A 20 8.78 -5.72 -15.99
CA SER A 20 9.73 -5.08 -16.89
C SER A 20 9.16 -3.79 -17.44
N ARG A 21 10.03 -2.97 -18.03
CA ARG A 21 9.65 -1.72 -18.68
C ARG A 21 9.97 -1.80 -20.15
N GLY A 22 8.99 -1.44 -20.98
CA GLY A 22 9.19 -1.25 -22.40
C GLY A 22 9.31 0.23 -22.74
N ASN A 23 9.29 0.56 -24.03
CA ASN A 23 9.41 1.93 -24.48
C ASN A 23 8.21 2.80 -24.08
N ASN A 24 7.01 2.26 -24.23
CA ASN A 24 5.77 2.99 -23.95
C ASN A 24 4.87 2.25 -22.97
N ASN A 25 5.36 1.17 -22.38
CA ASN A 25 4.52 0.37 -21.50
C ASN A 25 5.34 -0.26 -20.38
N PHE A 26 4.60 -0.85 -19.45
CA PHE A 26 5.16 -1.64 -18.34
C PHE A 26 4.53 -3.01 -18.42
N ILE A 27 5.32 -4.05 -18.20
CA ILE A 27 4.75 -5.39 -18.03
C ILE A 27 4.55 -5.58 -16.53
N VAL A 28 3.32 -5.85 -16.14
CA VAL A 28 2.95 -5.98 -14.73
C VAL A 28 2.32 -7.34 -14.48
N GLU A 29 2.41 -7.79 -13.23
CA GLU A 29 1.80 -9.04 -12.80
C GLU A 29 0.84 -8.76 -11.67
N SER A 30 -0.41 -9.22 -11.82
CA SER A 30 -1.43 -9.03 -10.80
C SER A 30 -1.12 -9.88 -9.57
N LEU A 31 -1.16 -9.28 -8.39
CA LEU A 31 -1.03 -10.03 -7.15
C LEU A 31 -2.28 -10.87 -6.85
N THR A 32 -3.39 -10.52 -7.46
CA THR A 32 -4.65 -11.24 -7.23
C THR A 32 -4.68 -12.59 -7.93
N ASP A 33 -4.25 -12.65 -9.20
CA ASP A 33 -4.36 -13.88 -9.99
C ASP A 33 -3.06 -14.31 -10.68
N GLY A 34 -1.98 -13.54 -10.51
CA GLY A 34 -0.69 -13.87 -11.11
C GLY A 34 -0.59 -13.67 -12.61
N LYS A 35 -1.59 -13.09 -13.22
CA LYS A 35 -1.57 -12.85 -14.66
C LYS A 35 -0.73 -11.64 -15.01
N ARG A 36 -0.02 -11.73 -16.13
CA ARG A 36 0.80 -10.64 -16.64
C ARG A 36 0.12 -9.98 -17.82
N PHE A 37 0.26 -8.66 -17.92
CA PHE A 37 -0.26 -7.92 -19.05
C PHE A 37 0.48 -6.58 -19.18
N PRO A 38 0.39 -5.94 -20.35
CA PRO A 38 1.00 -4.62 -20.51
C PRO A 38 0.09 -3.54 -19.91
N ALA A 39 0.70 -2.62 -19.18
CA ALA A 39 0.03 -1.41 -18.69
C ALA A 39 0.73 -0.20 -19.31
N PHE A 40 -0.03 0.81 -19.65
CA PHE A 40 0.49 2.01 -20.32
C PHE A 40 0.41 3.20 -19.38
N SER A 41 1.26 4.19 -19.59
CA SER A 41 1.29 5.37 -18.72
C SER A 41 -0.07 6.07 -18.65
N HIS A 42 -0.86 6.03 -19.72
CA HIS A 42 -2.18 6.66 -19.75
C HIS A 42 -3.26 5.85 -19.03
N ASP A 43 -2.93 4.65 -18.54
CA ASP A 43 -3.89 3.81 -17.83
C ASP A 43 -4.06 4.21 -16.36
N GLY A 44 -3.39 5.27 -15.92
CA GLY A 44 -3.49 5.70 -14.53
C GLY A 44 -2.69 4.82 -13.58
N VAL A 45 -1.49 4.46 -13.98
CA VAL A 45 -0.59 3.65 -13.16
C VAL A 45 0.06 4.53 -12.10
N ALA A 46 -0.02 4.12 -10.84
CA ALA A 46 0.61 4.81 -9.72
C ALA A 46 1.53 3.86 -8.97
N ASN A 47 2.74 4.34 -8.68
CA ASN A 47 3.69 3.57 -7.88
C ASN A 47 3.42 3.87 -6.41
N LEU A 48 3.25 2.83 -5.59
CA LEU A 48 2.93 3.01 -4.17
C LEU A 48 4.02 3.78 -3.42
N GLU A 49 5.26 3.71 -3.89
CA GLU A 49 6.36 4.47 -3.31
C GLU A 49 6.10 5.98 -3.32
N ASN A 50 5.35 6.45 -4.30
CA ASN A 50 5.07 7.88 -4.48
C ASN A 50 3.75 8.34 -3.87
N ILE A 51 3.03 7.46 -3.20
CA ILE A 51 1.74 7.81 -2.60
C ILE A 51 1.96 8.33 -1.19
N SER A 52 1.28 9.42 -0.86
CA SER A 52 1.29 10.02 0.47
C SER A 52 -0.12 10.07 1.03
N ILE A 53 -0.22 10.10 2.36
CA ILE A 53 -1.49 10.21 3.06
C ILE A 53 -1.54 11.60 3.72
N PHE A 54 -2.63 12.30 3.53
CA PHE A 54 -2.81 13.62 4.09
C PHE A 54 -2.99 13.56 5.61
N THR A 55 -2.27 14.42 6.32
CA THR A 55 -2.45 14.61 7.76
C THR A 55 -2.77 16.07 8.05
N ASN A 56 -3.06 16.36 9.32
CA ASN A 56 -3.28 17.74 9.76
C ASN A 56 -1.98 18.55 9.76
N GLY A 57 -0.84 17.86 9.70
CA GLY A 57 0.46 18.49 9.55
C GLY A 57 1.08 18.09 8.21
N ASP A 58 2.31 17.60 8.24
CA ASP A 58 2.99 17.14 7.03
C ASP A 58 2.42 15.81 6.55
N ASP A 59 2.29 15.66 5.24
CA ASP A 59 1.87 14.39 4.66
C ASP A 59 2.89 13.30 4.99
N VAL A 60 2.39 12.07 5.15
CA VAL A 60 3.25 10.91 5.43
C VAL A 60 3.22 9.96 4.26
N SER A 61 4.32 9.21 4.08
CA SER A 61 4.37 8.22 3.01
C SER A 61 3.45 7.05 3.29
N LEU A 62 2.92 6.45 2.23
CA LEU A 62 2.11 5.24 2.36
C LEU A 62 2.92 4.12 3.02
N GLU A 63 4.23 4.05 2.72
CA GLU A 63 5.11 3.08 3.36
C GLU A 63 5.07 3.19 4.88
N SER A 64 5.13 4.41 5.42
CA SER A 64 5.10 4.60 6.87
C SER A 64 3.78 4.14 7.48
N VAL A 65 2.68 4.30 6.76
CA VAL A 65 1.37 3.80 7.19
C VAL A 65 1.38 2.28 7.23
N PHE A 66 1.92 1.63 6.22
CA PHE A 66 2.03 0.17 6.19
C PHE A 66 2.93 -0.35 7.32
N VAL A 67 4.01 0.35 7.62
CA VAL A 67 4.89 -0.01 8.74
C VAL A 67 4.12 0.05 10.05
N SER A 68 3.33 1.11 10.26
CA SER A 68 2.52 1.24 11.47
C SER A 68 1.48 0.12 11.56
N MET A 69 0.84 -0.22 10.46
CA MET A 69 -0.12 -1.32 10.42
C MET A 69 0.55 -2.66 10.73
N TYR A 70 1.71 -2.89 10.15
CA TYR A 70 2.47 -4.12 10.38
C TYR A 70 2.79 -4.30 11.87
N LYS A 71 3.23 -3.23 12.52
CA LYS A 71 3.53 -3.26 13.94
C LYS A 71 2.28 -3.48 14.79
N LYS A 72 1.19 -2.81 14.42
CA LYS A 72 -0.07 -2.95 15.13
C LYS A 72 -0.64 -4.37 15.02
N GLU A 73 -0.52 -5.00 13.87
CA GLU A 73 -1.04 -6.33 13.60
C GLU A 73 -0.04 -7.45 13.89
N ASN A 74 1.12 -7.12 14.43
CA ASN A 74 2.19 -8.10 14.71
C ASN A 74 2.55 -8.93 13.48
N GLY A 75 2.59 -8.30 12.32
CA GLY A 75 2.94 -8.96 11.08
C GLY A 75 1.82 -9.69 10.39
N GLY A 76 0.61 -9.64 10.95
CA GLY A 76 -0.56 -10.28 10.38
C GLY A 76 -1.40 -9.36 9.54
N LYS A 77 -2.53 -9.88 9.09
CA LYS A 77 -3.48 -9.11 8.29
C LYS A 77 -4.40 -8.29 9.17
N CYS A 78 -4.95 -7.22 8.58
CA CYS A 78 -5.95 -6.40 9.26
C CYS A 78 -7.33 -7.05 9.09
N ASN A 79 -8.04 -7.23 10.20
CA ASN A 79 -9.35 -7.89 10.22
C ASN A 79 -10.53 -6.92 10.30
N VAL A 80 -10.30 -5.61 10.13
CA VAL A 80 -11.39 -4.64 10.18
C VAL A 80 -12.36 -4.87 9.02
N SER A 81 -13.64 -4.65 9.28
CA SER A 81 -14.67 -4.81 8.25
C SER A 81 -14.53 -3.71 7.19
N LEU A 82 -14.34 -4.12 5.94
CA LEU A 82 -14.24 -3.17 4.83
C LEU A 82 -15.59 -2.55 4.44
N SER A 83 -16.67 -3.10 4.94
CA SER A 83 -18.01 -2.59 4.64
C SER A 83 -18.56 -1.63 5.70
N ASN A 84 -17.86 -1.44 6.82
CA ASN A 84 -18.30 -0.57 7.90
C ASN A 84 -17.42 0.68 7.96
N ALA A 85 -17.99 1.82 7.54
CA ALA A 85 -17.24 3.08 7.48
C ALA A 85 -16.72 3.52 8.84
N ASN A 86 -17.51 3.34 9.90
CA ASN A 86 -17.09 3.74 11.24
C ASN A 86 -15.91 2.91 11.74
N ASP A 87 -15.93 1.61 11.47
CA ASP A 87 -14.84 0.72 11.85
C ASP A 87 -13.56 1.08 11.09
N LEU A 88 -13.68 1.40 9.81
CA LEU A 88 -12.54 1.82 9.01
C LEU A 88 -11.90 3.10 9.54
N LYS A 89 -12.73 4.08 9.87
CA LYS A 89 -12.23 5.35 10.41
C LYS A 89 -11.59 5.16 11.77
N ALA A 90 -12.19 4.36 12.63
CA ALA A 90 -11.64 4.08 13.95
C ALA A 90 -10.31 3.37 13.86
N TYR A 91 -10.21 2.38 13.00
CA TYR A 91 -8.96 1.65 12.79
C TYR A 91 -7.86 2.57 12.26
N PHE A 92 -8.19 3.37 11.25
CA PHE A 92 -7.21 4.26 10.65
C PHE A 92 -6.72 5.33 11.63
N ALA A 93 -7.60 5.80 12.51
CA ALA A 93 -7.22 6.74 13.56
C ALA A 93 -6.22 6.12 14.56
N GLU A 94 -6.28 4.81 14.76
CA GLU A 94 -5.30 4.14 15.60
C GLU A 94 -3.95 4.02 14.90
N VAL A 95 -3.96 3.84 13.58
CA VAL A 95 -2.75 3.72 12.78
C VAL A 95 -2.10 5.08 12.57
N LEU A 96 -2.90 6.09 12.28
CA LEU A 96 -2.44 7.44 11.96
C LEU A 96 -3.37 8.45 12.63
N PRO A 97 -3.15 8.76 13.93
CA PRO A 97 -4.06 9.64 14.67
C PRO A 97 -4.27 11.01 14.04
N ASP A 98 -3.26 11.51 13.34
CA ASP A 98 -3.28 12.86 12.75
C ASP A 98 -3.82 12.88 11.32
N TYR A 99 -4.39 11.77 10.81
CA TYR A 99 -4.84 11.80 9.44
C TYR A 99 -5.93 12.87 9.23
N ASP A 100 -5.91 13.50 8.06
CA ASP A 100 -6.84 14.59 7.74
C ASP A 100 -8.21 14.00 7.39
N ARG A 101 -9.16 14.17 8.28
CA ARG A 101 -10.48 13.55 8.13
C ARG A 101 -11.31 14.18 7.03
N GLU A 102 -10.90 15.33 6.53
CA GLU A 102 -11.59 15.98 5.41
C GLU A 102 -11.05 15.54 4.05
N ARG A 103 -9.74 15.26 3.97
CA ARG A 103 -9.10 14.90 2.70
C ARG A 103 -8.89 13.41 2.51
N VAL A 104 -8.89 12.63 3.61
CA VAL A 104 -8.77 11.17 3.53
C VAL A 104 -10.16 10.57 3.65
N TYR A 105 -10.66 10.04 2.56
CA TYR A 105 -12.02 9.50 2.51
C TYR A 105 -12.04 8.03 2.91
N VAL A 106 -13.23 7.55 3.27
CA VAL A 106 -13.42 6.13 3.62
C VAL A 106 -12.94 5.22 2.47
N SER A 107 -13.18 5.62 1.23
CA SER A 107 -12.71 4.84 0.08
C SER A 107 -11.18 4.74 0.03
N ASN A 108 -10.47 5.77 0.47
CA ASN A 108 -9.02 5.73 0.56
C ASN A 108 -8.55 4.78 1.65
N ILE A 109 -9.18 4.85 2.82
CA ILE A 109 -8.87 3.98 3.95
C ILE A 109 -9.08 2.52 3.55
N LYS A 110 -10.18 2.23 2.89
CA LYS A 110 -10.51 0.90 2.41
C LYS A 110 -9.43 0.37 1.47
N LYS A 111 -8.95 1.21 0.54
CA LYS A 111 -7.87 0.83 -0.37
C LYS A 111 -6.58 0.53 0.37
N VAL A 112 -6.20 1.38 1.32
CA VAL A 112 -4.97 1.20 2.09
C VAL A 112 -5.01 -0.15 2.82
N ILE A 113 -6.11 -0.45 3.47
CA ILE A 113 -6.26 -1.71 4.22
C ILE A 113 -6.22 -2.91 3.27
N ALA A 114 -6.93 -2.83 2.14
CA ALA A 114 -6.94 -3.92 1.17
C ALA A 114 -5.54 -4.15 0.59
N TRP A 115 -4.82 -3.10 0.28
CA TRP A 115 -3.44 -3.20 -0.22
C TRP A 115 -2.52 -3.80 0.83
N TYR A 116 -2.64 -3.36 2.08
CA TYR A 116 -1.84 -3.91 3.17
C TYR A 116 -2.06 -5.42 3.28
N ASN A 117 -3.31 -5.86 3.30
CA ASN A 117 -3.63 -7.28 3.41
C ASN A 117 -3.06 -8.08 2.23
N GLN A 118 -3.14 -7.52 1.02
CA GLN A 118 -2.59 -8.17 -0.15
C GLN A 118 -1.07 -8.30 -0.07
N LEU A 119 -0.40 -7.26 0.40
CA LEU A 119 1.05 -7.31 0.59
C LEU A 119 1.44 -8.35 1.63
N ILE A 120 0.67 -8.47 2.70
CA ILE A 120 0.93 -9.49 3.72
C ILE A 120 0.75 -10.90 3.14
N ASP A 121 -0.33 -11.12 2.36
CA ASP A 121 -0.58 -12.42 1.72
C ASP A 121 0.57 -12.86 0.83
N HIS A 122 1.26 -11.93 0.22
CA HIS A 122 2.36 -12.21 -0.70
C HIS A 122 3.74 -12.01 -0.07
N ASN A 123 3.79 -11.82 1.25
CA ASN A 123 5.05 -11.63 1.99
C ASN A 123 5.89 -10.48 1.45
N LEU A 124 5.25 -9.40 1.02
CA LEU A 124 5.94 -8.25 0.46
C LEU A 124 6.26 -7.16 1.49
N ILE A 125 5.76 -7.30 2.72
CA ILE A 125 6.11 -6.43 3.83
C ILE A 125 7.09 -7.18 4.71
N ASP A 126 8.31 -6.67 4.82
CA ASP A 126 9.37 -7.33 5.55
C ASP A 126 10.17 -6.31 6.36
N LEU A 127 9.71 -6.05 7.57
CA LEU A 127 10.39 -5.12 8.48
C LEU A 127 11.66 -5.72 9.06
N GLU A 128 11.68 -7.03 9.24
CA GLU A 128 12.86 -7.69 9.81
C GLU A 128 14.02 -7.62 8.86
N GLU A 129 13.78 -7.86 7.59
CA GLU A 129 14.82 -7.75 6.56
C GLU A 129 15.35 -6.32 6.50
N LYS A 130 14.46 -5.33 6.56
CA LYS A 130 14.87 -3.93 6.56
C LYS A 130 15.72 -3.60 7.77
N LYS A 131 15.36 -4.12 8.95
CA LYS A 131 16.17 -3.94 10.16
C LYS A 131 17.54 -4.55 10.00
N ALA A 132 17.62 -5.74 9.41
CA ALA A 132 18.90 -6.40 9.16
C ALA A 132 19.77 -5.56 8.24
N GLU A 133 19.20 -5.01 7.20
CA GLU A 133 19.91 -4.12 6.29
C GLU A 133 20.43 -2.89 6.99
N GLU A 134 19.62 -2.27 7.85
CA GLU A 134 20.02 -1.12 8.63
C GLU A 134 21.21 -1.44 9.53
N LYS A 135 21.17 -2.58 10.21
CA LYS A 135 22.29 -3.01 11.03
C LYS A 135 23.54 -3.25 10.22
N THR A 136 23.38 -3.82 9.03
CA THR A 136 24.51 -4.09 8.15
C THR A 136 25.16 -2.79 7.66
N ALA A 137 24.35 -1.77 7.45
CA ALA A 137 24.83 -0.48 6.98
C ALA A 137 25.66 0.26 8.04
N GLU A 138 25.49 -0.09 9.28
CA GLU A 138 26.24 0.48 10.37
C GLU A 138 27.61 -0.17 10.52
#